data_e5e5a0788ee17ee512871513d47074e1
#
_entry.id   e5e5a0788ee17ee512871513d47074e1
#
_cell.length_a   1.000
_cell.length_b   1.000
_cell.length_c   1.000
_cell.angle_alpha   90.00
_cell.angle_beta   90.00
_cell.angle_gamma   90.00
#
_symmetry.space_group_name_H-M   'P 1'
#
loop_
_entity.id
_entity.type
_entity.pdbx_description
1 polymer ?
#
loop_
_entity_poly.entity_id
_entity_poly.type
_entity_poly.pdbx_seq_one_letter_code
_entity_poly.pdbx_strand_id
1 'polypeptide(L)'
;LVPAPQPSAADRMTGVPFEARDVARIGLIGVGGRGRSLLRDLLAIDGVRITALCDLVPEHAARGASMVQEAGQRTVPAVFDGSDDAWERLVARDDLDIVYIATPWSWHVPMAVGAMRQGKHAAVEVPAAVTLDDCWTLVDVSEKTRRHCVMLENCCYGYNEMLVLNMVKAGRFGRLTHGECAYIHDLRELLLSDEGEGPVDPPA
;
A
#
# COMPACT_ATOMS: atom_id res chain seq x y z
N LEU A 1 -21.55 9.06 20.87
CA LEU A 1 -21.17 8.48 19.56
C LEU A 1 -22.19 7.40 19.24
N VAL A 2 -23.07 7.64 18.27
CA VAL A 2 -23.94 6.59 17.73
C VAL A 2 -23.03 5.68 16.89
N PRO A 3 -22.96 4.37 17.17
CA PRO A 3 -22.16 3.48 16.34
C PRO A 3 -22.71 3.51 14.92
N ALA A 4 -21.82 3.64 13.94
CA ALA A 4 -22.21 3.53 12.54
C ALA A 4 -22.93 2.19 12.31
N PRO A 5 -23.95 2.14 11.43
CA PRO A 5 -24.65 0.91 11.14
C PRO A 5 -23.64 -0.14 10.67
N GLN A 6 -23.61 -1.28 11.34
CA GLN A 6 -22.73 -2.39 10.99
C GLN A 6 -23.16 -2.91 9.61
N PRO A 7 -22.22 -3.02 8.63
CA PRO A 7 -22.55 -3.60 7.33
C PRO A 7 -23.03 -5.04 7.51
N SER A 8 -23.93 -5.48 6.64
CA SER A 8 -24.35 -6.87 6.63
C SER A 8 -23.15 -7.80 6.36
N ALA A 9 -23.20 -9.04 6.81
CA ALA A 9 -22.12 -10.00 6.56
C ALA A 9 -21.84 -10.18 5.04
N ALA A 10 -22.86 -9.97 4.21
CA ALA A 10 -22.77 -10.07 2.75
C ALA A 10 -22.00 -8.88 2.11
N ASP A 11 -21.98 -7.73 2.78
CA ASP A 11 -21.33 -6.52 2.26
C ASP A 11 -19.85 -6.44 2.61
N ARG A 12 -19.41 -7.20 3.62
CA ARG A 12 -18.02 -7.20 4.07
C ARG A 12 -17.07 -7.75 3.02
N MET A 13 -15.88 -7.14 2.96
CA MET A 13 -14.77 -7.63 2.13
C MET A 13 -13.93 -8.72 2.82
N THR A 14 -14.15 -8.97 4.12
CA THR A 14 -13.44 -10.02 4.86
C THR A 14 -13.74 -11.40 4.29
N GLY A 15 -12.71 -12.13 3.88
CA GLY A 15 -12.84 -13.47 3.31
C GLY A 15 -13.23 -13.51 1.83
N VAL A 16 -13.40 -12.36 1.18
CA VAL A 16 -13.57 -12.28 -0.28
C VAL A 16 -12.21 -12.54 -0.93
N PRO A 17 -12.06 -13.57 -1.80
CA PRO A 17 -10.79 -13.81 -2.47
C PRO A 17 -10.51 -12.76 -3.54
N PHE A 18 -9.23 -12.57 -3.83
CA PHE A 18 -8.83 -11.87 -5.06
C PHE A 18 -9.19 -12.71 -6.29
N GLU A 19 -9.53 -12.03 -7.37
CA GLU A 19 -9.68 -12.68 -8.67
C GLU A 19 -8.32 -13.24 -9.12
N ALA A 20 -8.27 -14.53 -9.47
CA ALA A 20 -7.05 -15.18 -9.93
C ALA A 20 -6.59 -14.59 -11.28
N ARG A 21 -5.31 -14.26 -11.38
CA ARG A 21 -4.69 -13.69 -12.58
C ARG A 21 -3.30 -14.28 -12.78
N ASP A 22 -2.95 -14.53 -14.03
CA ASP A 22 -1.59 -14.97 -14.39
C ASP A 22 -0.56 -13.84 -14.24
N VAL A 23 -1.00 -12.59 -14.45
CA VAL A 23 -0.18 -11.40 -14.32
C VAL A 23 -0.94 -10.32 -13.56
N ALA A 24 -0.37 -9.86 -12.46
CA ALA A 24 -0.84 -8.69 -11.70
C ALA A 24 -0.22 -7.41 -12.28
N ARG A 25 -1.07 -6.50 -12.78
CA ARG A 25 -0.64 -5.22 -13.39
C ARG A 25 -0.69 -4.13 -12.32
N ILE A 26 0.47 -3.59 -12.00
CA ILE A 26 0.67 -2.71 -10.86
C ILE A 26 0.96 -1.29 -11.31
N GLY A 27 0.26 -0.32 -10.71
CA GLY A 27 0.64 1.08 -10.65
C GLY A 27 1.27 1.39 -9.30
N LEU A 28 2.35 2.16 -9.26
CA LEU A 28 3.00 2.60 -8.02
C LEU A 28 2.98 4.13 -7.96
N ILE A 29 2.44 4.67 -6.87
CA ILE A 29 2.41 6.11 -6.57
C ILE A 29 3.34 6.36 -5.38
N GLY A 30 4.29 7.28 -5.57
CA GLY A 30 5.40 7.51 -4.65
C GLY A 30 6.58 6.58 -4.94
N VAL A 31 7.60 7.11 -5.63
CA VAL A 31 8.80 6.37 -6.05
C VAL A 31 10.05 6.93 -5.34
N GLY A 32 9.83 7.54 -4.17
CA GLY A 32 10.89 7.99 -3.25
C GLY A 32 11.65 6.83 -2.61
N GLY A 33 12.26 7.04 -1.45
CA GLY A 33 13.07 6.01 -0.77
C GLY A 33 12.29 4.71 -0.52
N ARG A 34 11.12 4.79 0.12
CA ARG A 34 10.28 3.63 0.43
C ARG A 34 9.67 3.01 -0.84
N GLY A 35 9.13 3.83 -1.75
CA GLY A 35 8.54 3.33 -2.99
C GLY A 35 9.53 2.55 -3.85
N ARG A 36 10.79 2.98 -3.93
CA ARG A 36 11.84 2.21 -4.64
C ARG A 36 12.18 0.88 -3.97
N SER A 37 12.09 0.81 -2.64
CA SER A 37 12.25 -0.47 -1.93
C SER A 37 11.13 -1.43 -2.31
N LEU A 38 9.87 -0.99 -2.24
CA LEU A 38 8.72 -1.77 -2.68
C LEU A 38 8.82 -2.17 -4.17
N LEU A 39 9.24 -1.24 -5.02
CA LEU A 39 9.43 -1.51 -6.45
C LEU A 39 10.43 -2.65 -6.69
N ARG A 40 11.55 -2.65 -5.96
CA ARG A 40 12.54 -3.72 -6.04
C ARG A 40 11.96 -5.07 -5.65
N ASP A 41 11.21 -5.11 -4.55
CA ASP A 41 10.58 -6.34 -4.05
C ASP A 41 9.52 -6.85 -5.04
N LEU A 42 8.69 -5.96 -5.59
CA LEU A 42 7.70 -6.29 -6.61
C LEU A 42 8.32 -6.85 -7.89
N LEU A 43 9.45 -6.29 -8.33
CA LEU A 43 10.15 -6.75 -9.54
C LEU A 43 10.78 -8.15 -9.37
N ALA A 44 10.96 -8.62 -8.13
CA ALA A 44 11.45 -9.97 -7.84
C ALA A 44 10.35 -11.04 -7.81
N ILE A 45 9.07 -10.65 -7.96
CA ILE A 45 7.93 -11.56 -7.90
C ILE A 45 7.51 -11.98 -9.32
N ASP A 46 7.49 -13.28 -9.57
CA ASP A 46 6.97 -13.81 -10.82
C ASP A 46 5.47 -13.47 -11.01
N GLY A 47 5.09 -13.12 -12.23
CA GLY A 47 3.70 -12.73 -12.53
C GLY A 47 3.36 -11.28 -12.16
N VAL A 48 4.31 -10.49 -11.67
CA VAL A 48 4.13 -9.05 -11.46
C VAL A 48 4.58 -8.26 -12.69
N ARG A 49 3.80 -7.25 -13.05
CA ARG A 49 4.14 -6.28 -14.09
C ARG A 49 3.91 -4.87 -13.58
N ILE A 50 4.96 -4.07 -13.59
CA ILE A 50 4.85 -2.64 -13.31
C ILE A 50 4.40 -1.95 -14.59
N THR A 51 3.19 -1.42 -14.56
CA THR A 51 2.52 -0.84 -15.74
C THR A 51 2.56 0.68 -15.73
N ALA A 52 2.55 1.28 -14.54
CA ALA A 52 2.62 2.73 -14.38
C ALA A 52 3.36 3.13 -13.10
N LEU A 53 4.05 4.27 -13.16
CA LEU A 53 4.72 4.91 -12.03
C LEU A 53 4.26 6.36 -11.92
N CYS A 54 4.10 6.85 -10.70
CA CYS A 54 3.77 8.25 -10.42
C CYS A 54 4.60 8.77 -9.25
N ASP A 55 5.18 9.95 -9.43
CA ASP A 55 5.82 10.71 -8.35
C ASP A 55 5.71 12.21 -8.65
N LEU A 56 5.58 13.04 -7.63
CA LEU A 56 5.60 14.48 -7.78
C LEU A 56 6.96 14.97 -8.31
N VAL A 57 8.04 14.29 -7.92
CA VAL A 57 9.42 14.58 -8.34
C VAL A 57 9.75 13.76 -9.59
N PRO A 58 9.95 14.41 -10.77
CA PRO A 58 10.21 13.70 -12.03
C PRO A 58 11.41 12.75 -11.98
N GLU A 59 12.46 13.12 -11.26
CA GLU A 59 13.67 12.32 -11.13
C GLU A 59 13.40 10.99 -10.39
N HIS A 60 12.49 10.98 -9.42
CA HIS A 60 12.07 9.76 -8.73
C HIS A 60 11.35 8.81 -9.68
N ALA A 61 10.39 9.33 -10.43
CA ALA A 61 9.63 8.55 -11.41
C ALA A 61 10.54 7.99 -12.52
N ALA A 62 11.45 8.81 -13.05
CA ALA A 62 12.44 8.39 -14.04
C ALA A 62 13.37 7.29 -13.52
N ARG A 63 13.86 7.42 -12.28
CA ARG A 63 14.69 6.40 -11.64
C ARG A 63 13.94 5.09 -11.45
N GLY A 64 12.66 5.14 -11.06
CA GLY A 64 11.81 3.97 -10.98
C GLY A 64 11.64 3.28 -12.33
N ALA A 65 11.43 4.03 -13.41
CA ALA A 65 11.32 3.49 -14.77
C ALA A 65 12.63 2.79 -15.20
N SER A 66 13.80 3.35 -14.87
CA SER A 66 15.09 2.71 -15.11
C SER A 66 15.21 1.38 -14.36
N MET A 67 14.80 1.32 -13.09
CA MET A 67 14.81 0.07 -12.31
C MET A 67 13.96 -1.02 -12.96
N VAL A 68 12.79 -0.68 -13.50
CA VAL A 68 11.91 -1.62 -14.21
C VAL A 68 12.59 -2.19 -15.47
N GLN A 69 13.29 -1.34 -16.24
CA GLN A 69 14.04 -1.77 -17.42
C GLN A 69 15.24 -2.64 -17.05
N GLU A 70 16.02 -2.25 -16.04
CA GLU A 70 17.16 -3.01 -15.54
C GLU A 70 16.76 -4.40 -15.02
N ALA A 71 15.57 -4.54 -14.46
CA ALA A 71 15.00 -5.83 -14.04
C ALA A 71 14.53 -6.69 -15.23
N GLY A 72 14.66 -6.21 -16.47
CA GLY A 72 14.37 -6.98 -17.68
C GLY A 72 12.89 -7.01 -18.08
N GLN A 73 12.04 -6.18 -17.50
CA GLN A 73 10.66 -6.06 -17.94
C GLN A 73 10.62 -5.44 -19.36
N ARG A 74 10.02 -6.15 -20.31
CA ARG A 74 9.99 -5.73 -21.73
C ARG A 74 9.14 -4.48 -21.97
N THR A 75 8.09 -4.30 -21.19
CA THR A 75 7.18 -3.16 -21.32
C THR A 75 7.66 -2.02 -20.45
N VAL A 76 7.89 -0.86 -21.04
CA VAL A 76 8.23 0.37 -20.31
C VAL A 76 6.99 0.86 -19.59
N PRO A 77 7.03 1.13 -18.27
CA PRO A 77 5.90 1.67 -17.55
C PRO A 77 5.55 3.09 -18.04
N ALA A 78 4.28 3.43 -18.03
CA ALA A 78 3.87 4.81 -18.20
C ALA A 78 4.30 5.63 -16.98
N VAL A 79 4.77 6.85 -17.21
CA VAL A 79 5.24 7.75 -16.15
C VAL A 79 4.32 8.95 -16.04
N PHE A 80 3.91 9.27 -14.82
CA PHE A 80 3.11 10.43 -14.46
C PHE A 80 3.87 11.22 -13.40
N ASP A 81 4.14 12.49 -13.65
CA ASP A 81 4.94 13.30 -12.75
C ASP A 81 4.58 14.79 -12.82
N GLY A 82 5.24 15.59 -11.98
CA GLY A 82 5.30 17.04 -12.05
C GLY A 82 4.02 17.78 -11.65
N SER A 83 2.98 17.10 -11.16
CA SER A 83 1.77 17.75 -10.65
C SER A 83 1.09 16.94 -9.55
N ASP A 84 0.41 17.64 -8.63
CA ASP A 84 -0.28 17.04 -7.48
C ASP A 84 -1.44 16.12 -7.87
N ASP A 85 -1.99 16.29 -9.08
CA ASP A 85 -3.07 15.48 -9.66
C ASP A 85 -2.58 14.36 -10.59
N ALA A 86 -1.27 14.23 -10.80
CA ALA A 86 -0.70 13.22 -11.69
C ALA A 86 -1.16 11.79 -11.34
N TRP A 87 -1.36 11.50 -10.07
CA TRP A 87 -1.85 10.21 -9.60
C TRP A 87 -3.29 9.90 -10.09
N GLU A 88 -4.14 10.90 -10.28
CA GLU A 88 -5.50 10.72 -10.81
C GLU A 88 -5.47 10.14 -12.23
N ARG A 89 -4.52 10.60 -13.04
CA ARG A 89 -4.29 10.06 -14.40
C ARG A 89 -3.79 8.62 -14.35
N LEU A 90 -2.98 8.26 -13.36
CA LEU A 90 -2.54 6.88 -13.17
C LEU A 90 -3.72 5.98 -12.79
N VAL A 91 -4.52 6.34 -11.77
CA VAL A 91 -5.63 5.49 -11.32
C VAL A 91 -6.77 5.40 -12.35
N ALA A 92 -6.89 6.35 -13.27
CA ALA A 92 -7.87 6.32 -14.36
C ALA A 92 -7.55 5.28 -15.45
N ARG A 93 -6.36 4.68 -15.48
CA ARG A 93 -5.97 3.68 -16.50
C ARG A 93 -6.76 2.39 -16.34
N ASP A 94 -7.14 1.75 -17.45
CA ASP A 94 -7.86 0.46 -17.46
C ASP A 94 -6.94 -0.76 -17.42
N ASP A 95 -5.63 -0.56 -17.58
CA ASP A 95 -4.63 -1.61 -17.62
C ASP A 95 -3.91 -1.82 -16.27
N LEU A 96 -4.57 -1.46 -15.17
CA LEU A 96 -4.11 -1.68 -13.81
C LEU A 96 -5.07 -2.58 -13.03
N ASP A 97 -4.51 -3.46 -12.21
CA ASP A 97 -5.25 -4.30 -11.28
C ASP A 97 -5.13 -3.80 -9.84
N ILE A 98 -3.94 -3.34 -9.46
CA ILE A 98 -3.60 -2.90 -8.12
C ILE A 98 -2.81 -1.59 -8.20
N VAL A 99 -3.08 -0.67 -7.28
CA VAL A 99 -2.29 0.54 -7.07
C VAL A 99 -1.59 0.46 -5.72
N TYR A 100 -0.26 0.52 -5.74
CA TYR A 100 0.60 0.63 -4.57
C TYR A 100 0.83 2.10 -4.25
N ILE A 101 0.70 2.48 -2.98
CA ILE A 101 0.76 3.87 -2.52
C ILE A 101 1.81 3.97 -1.43
N ALA A 102 2.88 4.73 -1.70
CA ALA A 102 4.01 4.97 -0.81
C ALA A 102 4.37 6.47 -0.76
N THR A 103 3.34 7.29 -0.62
CA THR A 103 3.39 8.75 -0.55
C THR A 103 3.41 9.24 0.91
N PRO A 104 3.49 10.54 1.18
CA PRO A 104 3.22 11.08 2.52
C PRO A 104 1.81 10.69 3.02
N TRP A 105 1.67 10.51 4.32
CA TRP A 105 0.50 9.90 4.97
C TRP A 105 -0.84 10.53 4.64
N SER A 106 -0.88 11.85 4.51
CA SER A 106 -2.09 12.61 4.16
C SER A 106 -2.67 12.24 2.79
N TRP A 107 -1.86 11.68 1.91
CA TRP A 107 -2.25 11.27 0.56
C TRP A 107 -2.71 9.80 0.47
N HIS A 108 -2.47 9.00 1.51
CA HIS A 108 -2.80 7.58 1.49
C HIS A 108 -4.27 7.32 1.23
N VAL A 109 -5.15 7.95 2.00
CA VAL A 109 -6.61 7.74 1.88
C VAL A 109 -7.19 8.31 0.59
N PRO A 110 -6.90 9.57 0.20
CA PRO A 110 -7.37 10.10 -1.09
C PRO A 110 -7.00 9.21 -2.28
N MET A 111 -5.75 8.75 -2.34
CA MET A 111 -5.25 7.92 -3.45
C MET A 111 -5.85 6.51 -3.42
N ALA A 112 -5.97 5.88 -2.25
CA ALA A 112 -6.58 4.56 -2.11
C ALA A 112 -8.06 4.58 -2.50
N VAL A 113 -8.80 5.59 -2.03
CA VAL A 113 -10.20 5.81 -2.40
C VAL A 113 -10.35 6.04 -3.90
N GLY A 114 -9.48 6.87 -4.49
CA GLY A 114 -9.44 7.11 -5.93
C GLY A 114 -9.22 5.83 -6.71
N ALA A 115 -8.22 5.03 -6.33
CA ALA A 115 -7.93 3.74 -6.96
C ALA A 115 -9.12 2.77 -6.90
N MET A 116 -9.73 2.60 -5.71
CA MET A 116 -10.87 1.71 -5.53
C MET A 116 -12.12 2.16 -6.31
N ARG A 117 -12.40 3.46 -6.35
CA ARG A 117 -13.51 4.03 -7.16
C ARG A 117 -13.30 3.84 -8.66
N GLN A 118 -12.06 3.78 -9.11
CA GLN A 118 -11.67 3.47 -10.49
C GLN A 118 -11.53 1.96 -10.74
N GLY A 119 -12.02 1.11 -9.82
CA GLY A 119 -12.09 -0.33 -9.99
C GLY A 119 -10.78 -1.09 -9.75
N LYS A 120 -9.77 -0.49 -9.13
CA LYS A 120 -8.49 -1.11 -8.78
C LYS A 120 -8.46 -1.50 -7.30
N HIS A 121 -7.69 -2.51 -6.96
CA HIS A 121 -7.33 -2.76 -5.57
C HIS A 121 -6.31 -1.72 -5.11
N ALA A 122 -6.29 -1.42 -3.82
CA ALA A 122 -5.32 -0.50 -3.21
C ALA A 122 -4.42 -1.25 -2.23
N ALA A 123 -3.12 -0.99 -2.29
CA ALA A 123 -2.13 -1.44 -1.34
C ALA A 123 -1.38 -0.22 -0.80
N VAL A 124 -1.54 0.08 0.48
CA VAL A 124 -1.16 1.36 1.07
C VAL A 124 -0.10 1.16 2.13
N GLU A 125 0.96 1.94 2.10
CA GLU A 125 1.99 1.97 3.14
C GLU A 125 1.43 2.40 4.50
N VAL A 126 2.16 2.11 5.55
CA VAL A 126 1.82 2.42 6.94
C VAL A 126 2.10 3.90 7.25
N PRO A 127 1.18 4.55 7.98
CA PRO A 127 -0.17 4.13 8.37
C PRO A 127 -1.16 4.26 7.21
N ALA A 128 -2.11 3.35 7.10
CA ALA A 128 -3.11 3.42 6.03
C ALA A 128 -3.99 4.67 6.12
N ALA A 129 -4.22 5.17 7.34
CA ALA A 129 -4.98 6.39 7.61
C ALA A 129 -4.46 7.07 8.88
N VAL A 130 -4.68 8.37 9.01
CA VAL A 130 -4.26 9.18 10.17
C VAL A 130 -5.42 9.64 11.05
N THR A 131 -6.66 9.48 10.59
CA THR A 131 -7.86 9.78 11.36
C THR A 131 -8.81 8.59 11.43
N LEU A 132 -9.69 8.55 12.42
CA LEU A 132 -10.68 7.49 12.55
C LEU A 132 -11.71 7.53 11.41
N ASP A 133 -12.09 8.73 10.96
CA ASP A 133 -13.03 8.90 9.84
C ASP A 133 -12.44 8.37 8.54
N ASP A 134 -11.15 8.56 8.33
CA ASP A 134 -10.42 8.00 7.19
C ASP A 134 -10.37 6.47 7.23
N CYS A 135 -10.17 5.88 8.41
CA CYS A 135 -10.25 4.42 8.57
C CYS A 135 -11.62 3.89 8.12
N TRP A 136 -12.71 4.52 8.55
CA TRP A 136 -14.05 4.15 8.12
C TRP A 136 -14.27 4.40 6.63
N THR A 137 -13.73 5.48 6.09
CA THR A 137 -13.80 5.79 4.66
C THR A 137 -13.17 4.69 3.81
N LEU A 138 -11.99 4.18 4.20
CA LEU A 138 -11.33 3.07 3.49
C LEU A 138 -12.20 1.80 3.51
N VAL A 139 -12.77 1.44 4.66
CA VAL A 139 -13.65 0.26 4.79
C VAL A 139 -14.89 0.44 3.92
N ASP A 140 -15.61 1.55 4.07
CA ASP A 140 -16.83 1.85 3.34
C ASP A 140 -16.63 1.81 1.82
N VAL A 141 -15.55 2.42 1.33
CA VAL A 141 -15.29 2.44 -0.11
C VAL A 141 -14.88 1.06 -0.61
N SER A 142 -14.07 0.32 0.15
CA SER A 142 -13.69 -1.05 -0.18
C SER A 142 -14.95 -1.94 -0.33
N GLU A 143 -15.88 -1.89 0.62
CA GLU A 143 -17.12 -2.65 0.61
C GLU A 143 -18.06 -2.24 -0.55
N LYS A 144 -18.24 -0.92 -0.78
CA LYS A 144 -19.08 -0.39 -1.84
C LYS A 144 -18.56 -0.68 -3.25
N THR A 145 -17.25 -0.61 -3.44
CA THR A 145 -16.63 -0.84 -4.75
C THR A 145 -16.27 -2.30 -5.00
N ARG A 146 -16.36 -3.14 -3.96
CA ARG A 146 -15.89 -4.55 -4.00
C ARG A 146 -14.42 -4.64 -4.40
N ARG A 147 -13.58 -3.71 -3.90
CA ARG A 147 -12.13 -3.69 -4.11
C ARG A 147 -11.41 -3.79 -2.78
N HIS A 148 -10.37 -4.59 -2.76
CA HIS A 148 -9.54 -4.75 -1.56
C HIS A 148 -8.73 -3.48 -1.31
N CYS A 149 -8.63 -3.10 -0.03
CA CYS A 149 -7.68 -2.14 0.48
C CYS A 149 -6.81 -2.86 1.51
N VAL A 150 -5.51 -2.95 1.24
CA VAL A 150 -4.55 -3.69 2.07
C VAL A 150 -3.50 -2.72 2.60
N MET A 151 -3.30 -2.72 3.91
CA MET A 151 -2.17 -2.01 4.53
C MET A 151 -0.92 -2.86 4.40
N LEU A 152 0.16 -2.26 3.89
CA LEU A 152 1.45 -2.92 3.66
C LEU A 152 2.28 -2.93 4.94
N GLU A 153 1.87 -3.76 5.90
CA GLU A 153 2.52 -3.86 7.21
C GLU A 153 3.83 -4.63 7.12
N ASN A 154 4.83 -4.16 7.88
CA ASN A 154 6.13 -4.83 7.96
C ASN A 154 6.06 -6.08 8.83
N CYS A 155 6.95 -7.05 8.57
CA CYS A 155 7.21 -8.23 9.42
C CYS A 155 6.01 -9.18 9.64
N CYS A 156 4.80 -8.89 9.17
CA CYS A 156 3.62 -9.72 9.37
C CYS A 156 3.75 -11.15 8.82
N TYR A 157 4.56 -11.31 7.79
CA TYR A 157 4.79 -12.59 7.10
C TYR A 157 6.21 -13.13 7.29
N GLY A 158 6.95 -12.60 8.27
CA GLY A 158 8.27 -13.09 8.64
C GLY A 158 8.19 -14.54 9.19
N TYR A 159 9.34 -15.23 9.19
CA TYR A 159 9.39 -16.62 9.64
C TYR A 159 8.87 -16.79 11.07
N ASN A 160 9.29 -15.93 11.99
CA ASN A 160 8.92 -16.05 13.41
C ASN A 160 7.44 -15.77 13.63
N GLU A 161 6.90 -14.73 13.00
CA GLU A 161 5.49 -14.34 13.06
C GLU A 161 4.59 -15.46 12.53
N MET A 162 4.95 -16.01 11.38
CA MET A 162 4.21 -17.14 10.78
C MET A 162 4.34 -18.42 11.58
N LEU A 163 5.50 -18.68 12.18
CA LEU A 163 5.69 -19.82 13.08
C LEU A 163 4.76 -19.72 14.30
N VAL A 164 4.79 -18.58 14.99
CA VAL A 164 3.92 -18.34 16.16
C VAL A 164 2.45 -18.44 15.78
N LEU A 165 2.02 -17.85 14.68
CA LEU A 165 0.66 -17.94 14.17
C LEU A 165 0.24 -19.41 13.95
N ASN A 166 1.09 -20.21 13.31
CA ASN A 166 0.82 -21.63 13.06
C ASN A 166 0.76 -22.45 14.36
N MET A 167 1.63 -22.14 15.32
CA MET A 167 1.59 -22.80 16.64
C MET A 167 0.31 -22.45 17.41
N VAL A 168 -0.16 -21.20 17.35
CA VAL A 168 -1.45 -20.79 17.94
C VAL A 168 -2.60 -21.55 17.26
N LYS A 169 -2.65 -21.56 15.93
CA LYS A 169 -3.68 -22.28 15.16
C LYS A 169 -3.68 -23.79 15.44
N ALA A 170 -2.53 -24.38 15.67
CA ALA A 170 -2.37 -25.78 16.03
C ALA A 170 -2.63 -26.08 17.53
N GLY A 171 -3.03 -25.08 18.32
CA GLY A 171 -3.33 -25.24 19.75
C GLY A 171 -2.11 -25.56 20.62
N ARG A 172 -0.88 -25.30 20.13
CA ARG A 172 0.35 -25.65 20.84
C ARG A 172 0.57 -24.91 22.16
N PHE A 173 -0.05 -23.74 22.30
CA PHE A 173 0.01 -22.93 23.52
C PHE A 173 -1.17 -23.19 24.47
N GLY A 174 -2.13 -24.05 24.09
CA GLY A 174 -3.35 -24.25 24.85
C GLY A 174 -4.23 -23.00 24.85
N ARG A 175 -4.93 -22.75 25.96
CA ARG A 175 -5.76 -21.54 26.11
C ARG A 175 -4.86 -20.32 26.37
N LEU A 176 -4.86 -19.38 25.44
CA LEU A 176 -4.15 -18.11 25.63
C LEU A 176 -4.88 -17.26 26.67
N THR A 177 -4.15 -16.80 27.68
CA THR A 177 -4.64 -15.95 28.77
C THR A 177 -4.08 -14.55 28.74
N HIS A 178 -2.93 -14.36 28.09
CA HIS A 178 -2.26 -13.08 27.96
C HIS A 178 -1.42 -13.06 26.68
N GLY A 179 -1.27 -11.89 26.06
CA GLY A 179 -0.37 -11.62 24.97
C GLY A 179 0.19 -10.21 25.11
N GLU A 180 1.47 -10.04 24.84
CA GLU A 180 2.14 -8.74 24.86
C GLU A 180 3.00 -8.60 23.61
N CYS A 181 2.93 -7.45 22.97
CA CYS A 181 3.82 -7.07 21.87
C CYS A 181 4.23 -5.62 22.03
N ALA A 182 5.44 -5.29 21.56
CA ALA A 182 5.95 -3.94 21.60
C ALA A 182 6.70 -3.61 20.32
N TYR A 183 6.50 -2.38 19.84
CA TYR A 183 7.28 -1.78 18.77
C TYR A 183 8.08 -0.63 19.37
N ILE A 184 9.37 -0.87 19.60
CA ILE A 184 10.24 0.06 20.31
C ILE A 184 11.36 0.49 19.37
N HIS A 185 11.36 1.78 19.00
CA HIS A 185 12.39 2.38 18.16
C HIS A 185 12.92 3.67 18.76
N ASP A 186 14.22 3.87 18.66
CA ASP A 186 14.81 5.18 18.80
C ASP A 186 15.02 5.78 17.41
N LEU A 187 14.15 6.70 17.04
CA LEU A 187 14.17 7.37 15.74
C LEU A 187 14.81 8.77 15.78
N ARG A 188 15.44 9.15 16.91
CA ARG A 188 15.99 10.52 17.08
C ARG A 188 17.00 10.87 15.99
N GLU A 189 17.90 9.98 15.66
CA GLU A 189 18.90 10.21 14.61
C GLU A 189 18.26 10.38 13.23
N LEU A 190 17.19 9.64 12.94
CA LEU A 190 16.47 9.72 11.67
C LEU A 190 15.60 10.97 11.55
N LEU A 191 14.95 11.38 12.67
CA LEU A 191 13.96 12.46 12.65
C LEU A 191 14.59 13.82 12.97
N LEU A 192 15.77 13.85 13.61
CA LEU A 192 16.43 15.06 14.07
C LEU A 192 17.78 15.30 13.36
N SER A 193 18.09 14.57 12.29
CA SER A 193 19.31 14.83 11.52
C SER A 193 19.19 16.17 10.78
N ASP A 194 20.22 17.02 10.88
CA ASP A 194 20.31 18.34 10.22
C ASP A 194 20.40 18.23 8.67
N GLU A 195 20.43 17.05 8.11
CA GLU A 195 20.59 16.79 6.67
C GLU A 195 19.24 16.65 5.93
N GLY A 196 18.33 17.56 6.13
CA GLY A 196 17.27 17.99 5.18
C GLY A 196 16.43 16.96 4.41
N GLU A 197 16.59 15.67 4.62
CA GLU A 197 15.82 14.59 3.98
C GLU A 197 14.84 13.88 4.93
N GLY A 198 14.39 14.56 5.97
CA GLY A 198 13.27 14.12 6.79
C GLY A 198 11.98 14.09 5.97
N PRO A 199 10.97 13.30 6.40
CA PRO A 199 9.68 13.32 5.74
C PRO A 199 9.15 14.75 5.72
N VAL A 200 8.94 15.29 4.53
CA VAL A 200 8.31 16.60 4.36
C VAL A 200 6.87 16.43 4.82
N ASP A 201 6.54 16.95 6.00
CA ASP A 201 5.15 17.07 6.40
C ASP A 201 4.43 17.95 5.38
N PRO A 202 3.25 17.55 4.91
CA PRO A 202 2.45 18.38 4.02
C PRO A 202 2.06 19.67 4.76
N PRO A 203 1.91 20.78 4.04
CA PRO A 203 1.40 22.01 4.64
C PRO A 203 0.04 21.77 5.29
N ALA A 204 -0.15 22.35 6.46
CA ALA A 204 -1.36 22.27 7.26
C ALA A 204 -2.58 22.82 6.51
#